data_c64ce848b57f758a048251ea97c109cb
#
_entry.id   c64ce848b57f758a048251ea97c109cb
#
_cell.length_a   1.000
_cell.length_b   1.000
_cell.length_c   1.000
_cell.angle_alpha   90.00
_cell.angle_beta   90.00
_cell.angle_gamma   90.00
#
_symmetry.space_group_name_H-M   'P 1'
#
loop_
_entity.id
_entity.type
_entity.pdbx_description
1 polymer ?
#
loop_
_entity_poly.entity_id
_entity_poly.type
_entity_poly.pdbx_seq_one_letter_code
_entity_poly.pdbx_strand_id
1 'polypeptide(L)'
;MKENFEMVAKTFQGLEDVLAEELRGLGAENVEPGRRMVSFEGDLEMLYRANMCCRTALRILKPIHKFTAENTDELYERAKEFDWGSLMTPQSTFSIDTVAYSDEFTHSRFVTYRVKDAIADWFCDRFGEGQRPGVRLQDADVMINVHISGDRVTLSLDSSGESLHKRGYRVAQTEAPINEVLAAGIILKS
;
A
#
# COMPACT_ATOMS: atom_id res chain seq x y z
N MET A 1 1.94 8.99 24.41
CA MET A 1 1.89 9.98 23.29
C MET A 1 1.41 9.21 22.08
N LYS A 2 0.38 9.70 21.38
CA LYS A 2 -0.03 9.09 20.09
C LYS A 2 1.07 9.46 19.09
N GLU A 3 1.69 8.47 18.50
CA GLU A 3 2.76 8.65 17.50
C GLU A 3 2.11 8.88 16.13
N ASN A 4 2.28 10.06 15.57
CA ASN A 4 1.86 10.36 14.21
C ASN A 4 2.85 9.75 13.22
N PHE A 5 2.34 9.22 12.12
CA PHE A 5 3.12 8.66 11.03
C PHE A 5 2.51 9.04 9.67
N GLU A 6 3.35 8.96 8.65
CA GLU A 6 2.93 9.20 7.26
C GLU A 6 2.03 8.07 6.74
N MET A 7 1.02 8.47 5.99
CA MET A 7 0.10 7.59 5.27
C MET A 7 -0.10 8.07 3.84
N VAL A 8 -0.46 7.15 2.96
CA VAL A 8 -0.76 7.44 1.55
C VAL A 8 -2.10 6.82 1.18
N ALA A 9 -3.07 7.65 0.83
CA ALA A 9 -4.34 7.20 0.28
C ALA A 9 -4.26 7.16 -1.25
N LYS A 10 -4.49 6.00 -1.86
CA LYS A 10 -4.57 5.85 -3.32
C LYS A 10 -5.96 6.16 -3.83
N THR A 11 -6.04 6.81 -4.99
CA THR A 11 -7.32 7.15 -5.64
C THR A 11 -7.20 7.14 -7.15
N PHE A 12 -8.31 7.40 -7.86
CA PHE A 12 -8.31 7.64 -9.30
C PHE A 12 -7.77 9.02 -9.64
N GLN A 13 -7.18 9.15 -10.82
CA GLN A 13 -6.77 10.44 -11.35
C GLN A 13 -7.95 11.39 -11.45
N GLY A 14 -7.78 12.61 -10.95
CA GLY A 14 -8.81 13.65 -10.93
C GLY A 14 -9.71 13.62 -9.67
N LEU A 15 -9.51 12.69 -8.74
CA LEU A 15 -10.20 12.66 -7.44
C LEU A 15 -9.27 13.02 -6.26
N GLU A 16 -8.04 13.42 -6.54
CA GLU A 16 -7.04 13.71 -5.49
C GLU A 16 -7.51 14.83 -4.56
N ASP A 17 -8.06 15.92 -5.11
CA ASP A 17 -8.53 17.06 -4.31
C ASP A 17 -9.75 16.68 -3.46
N VAL A 18 -10.68 15.88 -4.01
CA VAL A 18 -11.86 15.40 -3.28
C VAL A 18 -11.43 14.52 -2.10
N LEU A 19 -10.49 13.60 -2.33
CA LEU A 19 -9.97 12.75 -1.28
C LEU A 19 -9.21 13.58 -0.21
N ALA A 20 -8.45 14.59 -0.63
CA ALA A 20 -7.75 15.47 0.29
C ALA A 20 -8.73 16.23 1.21
N GLU A 21 -9.88 16.69 0.69
CA GLU A 21 -10.93 17.31 1.49
C GLU A 21 -11.58 16.33 2.46
N GLU A 22 -11.85 15.08 2.02
CA GLU A 22 -12.34 14.03 2.93
C GLU A 22 -11.36 13.80 4.10
N LEU A 23 -10.06 13.67 3.81
CA LEU A 23 -9.02 13.45 4.83
C LEU A 23 -8.90 14.63 5.80
N ARG A 24 -8.91 15.89 5.29
CA ARG A 24 -8.93 17.09 6.14
C ARG A 24 -10.16 17.13 7.03
N GLY A 25 -11.33 16.80 6.48
CA GLY A 25 -12.58 16.72 7.23
C GLY A 25 -12.58 15.65 8.33
N LEU A 26 -11.76 14.61 8.20
CA LEU A 26 -11.54 13.59 9.21
C LEU A 26 -10.51 14.00 10.29
N GLY A 27 -9.79 15.10 10.08
CA GLY A 27 -8.77 15.61 10.99
C GLY A 27 -7.35 15.11 10.69
N ALA A 28 -7.08 14.67 9.46
CA ALA A 28 -5.73 14.34 9.01
C ALA A 28 -4.84 15.59 8.94
N GLU A 29 -3.57 15.45 9.27
CA GLU A 29 -2.55 16.49 9.22
C GLU A 29 -1.71 16.39 7.95
N ASN A 30 -1.07 17.49 7.54
CA ASN A 30 -0.13 17.54 6.42
C ASN A 30 -0.67 16.87 5.13
N VAL A 31 -1.92 17.19 4.79
CA VAL A 31 -2.63 16.58 3.64
C VAL A 31 -2.17 17.22 2.34
N GLU A 32 -1.47 16.46 1.51
CA GLU A 32 -0.89 16.90 0.24
C GLU A 32 -1.37 16.00 -0.93
N PRO A 33 -2.15 16.56 -1.89
CA PRO A 33 -2.50 15.84 -3.11
C PRO A 33 -1.26 15.60 -3.98
N GLY A 34 -1.16 14.38 -4.51
CA GLY A 34 -0.15 13.97 -5.49
C GLY A 34 -0.81 13.29 -6.68
N ARG A 35 -0.03 12.69 -7.57
CA ARG A 35 -0.59 12.00 -8.74
C ARG A 35 -1.23 10.67 -8.34
N ARG A 36 -2.57 10.56 -8.45
CA ARG A 36 -3.39 9.38 -8.08
C ARG A 36 -3.23 8.96 -6.62
N MET A 37 -2.88 9.90 -5.76
CA MET A 37 -2.68 9.69 -4.34
C MET A 37 -2.83 10.97 -3.54
N VAL A 38 -3.02 10.83 -2.23
CA VAL A 38 -2.92 11.92 -1.26
C VAL A 38 -2.05 11.42 -0.12
N SER A 39 -0.96 12.13 0.19
CA SER A 39 -0.19 11.90 1.41
C SER A 39 -0.80 12.66 2.58
N PHE A 40 -0.73 12.10 3.77
CA PHE A 40 -1.24 12.72 4.98
C PHE A 40 -0.59 12.10 6.21
N GLU A 41 -0.72 12.76 7.36
CA GLU A 41 -0.21 12.29 8.64
C GLU A 41 -1.32 12.14 9.66
N GLY A 42 -1.10 11.25 10.61
CA GLY A 42 -1.99 11.00 11.74
C GLY A 42 -1.56 9.77 12.53
N ASP A 43 -2.28 9.50 13.60
CA ASP A 43 -2.05 8.34 14.45
C ASP A 43 -2.79 7.08 13.94
N LEU A 44 -2.72 6.00 14.69
CA LEU A 44 -3.40 4.75 14.37
C LEU A 44 -4.93 4.90 14.28
N GLU A 45 -5.53 5.80 15.09
CA GLU A 45 -6.96 6.10 15.00
C GLU A 45 -7.30 6.74 13.65
N MET A 46 -6.44 7.65 13.15
CA MET A 46 -6.59 8.25 11.83
C MET A 46 -6.49 7.21 10.72
N LEU A 47 -5.58 6.23 10.83
CA LEU A 47 -5.48 5.13 9.88
C LEU A 47 -6.80 4.35 9.76
N TYR A 48 -7.39 3.97 10.88
CA TYR A 48 -8.69 3.29 10.90
C TYR A 48 -9.82 4.17 10.38
N ARG A 49 -9.84 5.43 10.79
CA ARG A 49 -10.87 6.41 10.37
C ARG A 49 -10.81 6.64 8.86
N ALA A 50 -9.62 6.78 8.27
CA ALA A 50 -9.44 6.91 6.83
C ALA A 50 -9.95 5.67 6.08
N ASN A 51 -9.63 4.46 6.54
CA ASN A 51 -10.14 3.22 5.95
C ASN A 51 -11.67 3.12 6.01
N MET A 52 -12.29 3.54 7.11
CA MET A 52 -13.73 3.42 7.30
C MET A 52 -14.53 4.50 6.58
N CYS A 53 -14.05 5.74 6.60
CA CYS A 53 -14.87 6.90 6.25
C CYS A 53 -14.57 7.47 4.85
N CYS A 54 -13.36 7.32 4.30
CA CYS A 54 -13.06 7.82 2.97
C CYS A 54 -13.84 7.04 1.90
N ARG A 55 -14.60 7.75 1.08
CA ARG A 55 -15.41 7.21 -0.01
C ARG A 55 -14.68 7.22 -1.34
N THR A 56 -13.67 8.08 -1.47
CA THR A 56 -12.89 8.26 -2.70
C THR A 56 -11.49 7.65 -2.64
N ALA A 57 -11.16 6.94 -1.56
CA ALA A 57 -9.94 6.15 -1.44
C ALA A 57 -10.13 4.72 -1.98
N LEU A 58 -9.10 4.21 -2.67
CA LEU A 58 -9.00 2.80 -3.09
C LEU A 58 -8.24 1.95 -2.08
N ARG A 59 -7.20 2.51 -1.48
CA ARG A 59 -6.34 1.88 -0.48
C ARG A 59 -5.70 2.93 0.42
N ILE A 60 -5.44 2.55 1.66
CA ILE A 60 -4.65 3.34 2.62
C ILE A 60 -3.38 2.57 2.91
N LEU A 61 -2.24 3.17 2.57
CA LEU A 61 -0.91 2.59 2.72
C LEU A 61 -0.15 3.29 3.85
N LYS A 62 0.58 2.52 4.66
CA LYS A 62 1.54 3.03 5.64
C LYS A 62 2.95 2.74 5.14
N PRO A 63 3.72 3.75 4.68
CA PRO A 63 5.14 3.57 4.35
C PRO A 63 5.91 3.02 5.55
N ILE A 64 6.70 1.96 5.31
CA ILE A 64 7.49 1.28 6.35
C ILE A 64 8.98 1.35 6.09
N HIS A 65 9.38 1.44 4.82
CA HIS A 65 10.79 1.53 4.43
C HIS A 65 10.93 2.31 3.13
N LYS A 66 11.80 3.33 3.11
CA LYS A 66 12.09 4.16 1.94
C LYS A 66 13.58 4.13 1.67
N PHE A 67 13.97 3.88 0.43
CA PHE A 67 15.36 3.81 0.01
C PHE A 67 15.49 4.08 -1.49
N THR A 68 16.73 4.17 -1.98
CA THR A 68 17.03 4.21 -3.41
C THR A 68 17.68 2.90 -3.83
N ALA A 69 17.41 2.47 -5.06
CA ALA A 69 18.04 1.32 -5.71
C ALA A 69 18.18 1.58 -7.19
N GLU A 70 19.38 1.41 -7.72
CA GLU A 70 19.69 1.61 -9.15
C GLU A 70 19.47 0.33 -9.96
N ASN A 71 19.41 -0.83 -9.31
CA ASN A 71 19.22 -2.13 -9.93
C ASN A 71 18.53 -3.12 -9.00
N THR A 72 18.24 -4.30 -9.51
CA THR A 72 17.51 -5.35 -8.79
C THR A 72 18.30 -6.00 -7.66
N ASP A 73 19.63 -5.96 -7.68
CA ASP A 73 20.47 -6.51 -6.60
C ASP A 73 20.50 -5.54 -5.43
N GLU A 74 20.62 -4.25 -5.68
CA GLU A 74 20.46 -3.21 -4.66
C GLU A 74 19.05 -3.20 -4.06
N LEU A 75 18.02 -3.37 -4.90
CA LEU A 75 16.64 -3.51 -4.42
C LEU A 75 16.51 -4.66 -3.42
N TYR A 76 17.11 -5.81 -3.72
CA TYR A 76 17.10 -6.98 -2.83
C TYR A 76 17.82 -6.68 -1.51
N GLU A 77 19.06 -6.16 -1.56
CA GLU A 77 19.87 -5.88 -0.37
C GLU A 77 19.16 -4.85 0.53
N ARG A 78 18.67 -3.75 -0.05
CA ARG A 78 17.96 -2.72 0.70
C ARG A 78 16.63 -3.20 1.28
N ALA A 79 15.87 -3.99 0.54
CA ALA A 79 14.64 -4.60 1.06
C ALA A 79 14.91 -5.58 2.21
N LYS A 80 16.07 -6.25 2.20
CA LYS A 80 16.49 -7.17 3.24
C LYS A 80 16.97 -6.47 4.53
N GLU A 81 17.33 -5.17 4.48
CA GLU A 81 17.72 -4.39 5.65
C GLU A 81 16.54 -4.13 6.62
N PHE A 82 15.30 -4.17 6.13
CA PHE A 82 14.12 -3.92 6.96
C PHE A 82 13.88 -5.07 7.95
N ASP A 83 13.45 -4.73 9.17
CA ASP A 83 13.08 -5.72 10.19
C ASP A 83 11.69 -6.32 9.92
N TRP A 84 11.64 -7.34 9.07
CA TRP A 84 10.41 -8.04 8.70
C TRP A 84 9.77 -8.79 9.87
N GLY A 85 10.56 -9.11 10.92
CA GLY A 85 10.06 -9.73 12.15
C GLY A 85 9.15 -8.82 12.98
N SER A 86 9.22 -7.51 12.76
CA SER A 86 8.28 -6.55 13.37
C SER A 86 6.87 -6.62 12.81
N LEU A 87 6.69 -7.18 11.60
CA LEU A 87 5.40 -7.24 10.89
C LEU A 87 4.81 -8.65 10.83
N MET A 88 5.63 -9.69 10.77
CA MET A 88 5.17 -11.05 10.54
C MET A 88 6.09 -12.08 11.19
N THR A 89 5.62 -13.32 11.25
CA THR A 89 6.35 -14.49 11.74
C THR A 89 6.55 -15.50 10.63
N PRO A 90 7.40 -16.53 10.78
CA PRO A 90 7.54 -17.60 9.80
C PRO A 90 6.24 -18.34 9.45
N GLN A 91 5.24 -18.28 10.34
CA GLN A 91 3.92 -18.91 10.15
C GLN A 91 2.91 -17.99 9.45
N SER A 92 3.23 -16.72 9.29
CA SER A 92 2.37 -15.75 8.61
C SER A 92 2.33 -15.99 7.10
N THR A 93 1.34 -15.41 6.46
CA THR A 93 1.25 -15.31 5.00
C THR A 93 1.37 -13.86 4.56
N PHE A 94 1.96 -13.62 3.39
CA PHE A 94 2.05 -12.27 2.83
C PHE A 94 1.78 -12.23 1.33
N SER A 95 1.37 -11.07 0.86
CA SER A 95 1.25 -10.75 -0.57
C SER A 95 2.04 -9.49 -0.89
N ILE A 96 2.47 -9.36 -2.14
CA ILE A 96 3.17 -8.18 -2.64
C ILE A 96 2.45 -7.67 -3.89
N ASP A 97 2.08 -6.39 -3.86
CA ASP A 97 1.58 -5.64 -5.01
C ASP A 97 2.60 -4.59 -5.43
N THR A 98 3.04 -4.62 -6.68
CA THR A 98 4.13 -3.78 -7.19
C THR A 98 3.67 -2.84 -8.28
N VAL A 99 3.96 -1.56 -8.09
CA VAL A 99 3.78 -0.51 -9.10
C VAL A 99 5.13 0.18 -9.34
N ALA A 100 5.66 0.05 -10.54
CA ALA A 100 6.94 0.64 -10.92
C ALA A 100 6.76 1.63 -12.08
N TYR A 101 7.33 2.81 -11.91
CA TYR A 101 7.49 3.87 -12.92
C TYR A 101 8.98 4.18 -13.03
N SER A 102 9.72 3.35 -13.76
CA SER A 102 11.16 3.42 -13.89
C SER A 102 11.59 2.80 -15.21
N ASP A 103 12.62 3.35 -15.81
CA ASP A 103 13.23 2.81 -17.02
C ASP A 103 14.07 1.55 -16.71
N GLU A 104 14.60 1.44 -15.49
CA GLU A 104 15.38 0.29 -15.03
C GLU A 104 14.48 -0.86 -14.56
N PHE A 105 13.43 -0.55 -13.81
CA PHE A 105 12.50 -1.54 -13.27
C PHE A 105 11.28 -1.76 -14.18
N THR A 106 11.51 -2.14 -15.43
CA THR A 106 10.47 -2.29 -16.47
C THR A 106 9.49 -3.45 -16.20
N HIS A 107 9.91 -4.46 -15.43
CA HIS A 107 9.11 -5.66 -15.16
C HIS A 107 8.70 -5.73 -13.69
N SER A 108 7.53 -5.20 -13.36
CA SER A 108 6.99 -5.20 -11.98
C SER A 108 6.95 -6.59 -11.34
N ARG A 109 6.68 -7.64 -12.12
CA ARG A 109 6.69 -9.03 -11.62
C ARG A 109 8.07 -9.47 -11.14
N PHE A 110 9.14 -9.05 -11.82
CA PHE A 110 10.50 -9.36 -11.39
C PHE A 110 10.86 -8.61 -10.10
N VAL A 111 10.47 -7.36 -9.98
CA VAL A 111 10.59 -6.58 -8.73
C VAL A 111 9.88 -7.30 -7.58
N THR A 112 8.65 -7.76 -7.81
CA THR A 112 7.89 -8.54 -6.82
C THR A 112 8.67 -9.76 -6.34
N TYR A 113 9.27 -10.54 -7.25
CA TYR A 113 10.06 -11.72 -6.89
C TYR A 113 11.31 -11.35 -6.11
N ARG A 114 12.03 -10.28 -6.46
CA ARG A 114 13.23 -9.85 -5.74
C ARG A 114 12.93 -9.41 -4.31
N VAL A 115 11.85 -8.65 -4.10
CA VAL A 115 11.40 -8.27 -2.74
C VAL A 115 10.93 -9.49 -1.95
N LYS A 116 10.20 -10.41 -2.60
CA LYS A 116 9.80 -11.68 -1.99
C LYS A 116 11.02 -12.51 -1.53
N ASP A 117 12.05 -12.60 -2.35
CA ASP A 117 13.27 -13.34 -2.02
C ASP A 117 14.01 -12.67 -0.85
N ALA A 118 14.11 -11.33 -0.84
CA ALA A 118 14.68 -10.59 0.28
C ALA A 118 13.96 -10.86 1.61
N ILE A 119 12.63 -10.91 1.60
CA ILE A 119 11.83 -11.26 2.79
C ILE A 119 12.10 -12.71 3.21
N ALA A 120 12.03 -13.65 2.27
CA ALA A 120 12.26 -15.07 2.55
C ALA A 120 13.64 -15.34 3.16
N ASP A 121 14.67 -14.76 2.57
CA ASP A 121 16.06 -14.93 3.02
C ASP A 121 16.29 -14.23 4.36
N TRP A 122 15.65 -13.07 4.61
CA TRP A 122 15.68 -12.41 5.92
C TRP A 122 15.21 -13.35 7.05
N PHE A 123 14.13 -14.10 6.82
CA PHE A 123 13.61 -15.07 7.79
C PHE A 123 14.48 -16.31 7.89
N CYS A 124 14.95 -16.89 6.76
CA CYS A 124 15.81 -18.06 6.75
C CYS A 124 17.13 -17.80 7.49
N ASP A 125 17.72 -16.62 7.31
CA ASP A 125 18.98 -16.24 7.98
C ASP A 125 18.83 -16.17 9.52
N ARG A 126 17.64 -15.83 10.03
CA ARG A 126 17.39 -15.65 11.46
C ARG A 126 16.79 -16.87 12.15
N PHE A 127 15.95 -17.60 11.46
CA PHE A 127 15.17 -18.70 12.04
C PHE A 127 15.57 -20.09 11.51
N GLY A 128 16.45 -20.13 10.50
CA GLY A 128 16.91 -21.36 9.87
C GLY A 128 16.25 -21.67 8.53
N GLU A 129 16.85 -22.57 7.78
CA GLU A 129 16.42 -22.95 6.46
C GLU A 129 14.95 -23.45 6.46
N GLY A 130 14.16 -22.94 5.52
CA GLY A 130 12.73 -23.28 5.39
C GLY A 130 11.80 -22.54 6.36
N GLN A 131 12.32 -21.82 7.35
CA GLN A 131 11.53 -21.02 8.29
C GLN A 131 11.23 -19.63 7.69
N ARG A 132 10.22 -19.54 6.82
CA ARG A 132 9.84 -18.32 6.11
C ARG A 132 8.33 -18.23 5.96
N PRO A 133 7.77 -16.99 5.90
CA PRO A 133 6.35 -16.77 5.65
C PRO A 133 5.91 -17.32 4.29
N GLY A 134 4.67 -17.79 4.23
CA GLY A 134 4.06 -18.26 3.00
C GLY A 134 3.61 -17.09 2.10
N VAL A 135 3.71 -17.26 0.77
CA VAL A 135 3.12 -16.30 -0.18
C VAL A 135 1.67 -16.68 -0.46
N ARG A 136 0.76 -15.72 -0.31
CA ARG A 136 -0.66 -15.92 -0.56
C ARG A 136 -1.22 -14.72 -1.31
N LEU A 137 -1.80 -14.93 -2.49
CA LEU A 137 -2.27 -13.84 -3.35
C LEU A 137 -3.57 -13.18 -2.86
N GLN A 138 -4.38 -13.91 -2.11
CA GLN A 138 -5.65 -13.43 -1.56
C GLN A 138 -5.70 -13.75 -0.07
N ASP A 139 -6.32 -12.88 0.72
CA ASP A 139 -6.48 -13.02 2.17
C ASP A 139 -5.16 -13.32 2.91
N ALA A 140 -4.08 -12.68 2.50
CA ALA A 140 -2.80 -12.75 3.20
C ALA A 140 -2.87 -11.98 4.52
N ASP A 141 -2.14 -12.47 5.55
CA ASP A 141 -2.07 -11.80 6.86
C ASP A 141 -1.42 -10.42 6.75
N VAL A 142 -0.42 -10.28 5.87
CA VAL A 142 0.29 -9.02 5.62
C VAL A 142 0.30 -8.72 4.12
N MET A 143 -0.16 -7.53 3.76
CA MET A 143 -0.16 -7.05 2.39
C MET A 143 0.87 -5.92 2.23
N ILE A 144 1.84 -6.13 1.34
CA ILE A 144 2.95 -5.21 1.10
C ILE A 144 2.75 -4.56 -0.27
N ASN A 145 2.83 -3.23 -0.32
CA ASN A 145 2.87 -2.49 -1.56
C ASN A 145 4.29 -2.02 -1.83
N VAL A 146 4.80 -2.28 -3.02
CA VAL A 146 6.09 -1.80 -3.52
C VAL A 146 5.84 -0.74 -4.57
N HIS A 147 6.26 0.49 -4.30
CA HIS A 147 6.16 1.59 -5.24
C HIS A 147 7.56 2.07 -5.63
N ILE A 148 7.84 2.08 -6.93
CA ILE A 148 9.10 2.59 -7.49
C ILE A 148 8.82 3.78 -8.40
N SER A 149 9.56 4.87 -8.19
CA SER A 149 9.53 6.07 -9.03
C SER A 149 10.96 6.51 -9.35
N GLY A 150 11.40 6.23 -10.57
CA GLY A 150 12.81 6.33 -10.94
C GLY A 150 13.65 5.31 -10.18
N ASP A 151 14.56 5.79 -9.34
CA ASP A 151 15.41 5.00 -8.43
C ASP A 151 14.84 4.91 -6.98
N ARG A 152 13.78 5.69 -6.67
CA ARG A 152 13.20 5.75 -5.32
C ARG A 152 12.21 4.61 -5.11
N VAL A 153 12.46 3.83 -4.08
CA VAL A 153 11.64 2.69 -3.66
C VAL A 153 10.95 3.01 -2.35
N THR A 154 9.66 2.76 -2.28
CA THR A 154 8.87 2.82 -1.05
C THR A 154 8.18 1.49 -0.84
N LEU A 155 8.48 0.83 0.27
CA LEU A 155 7.73 -0.31 0.78
C LEU A 155 6.68 0.21 1.74
N SER A 156 5.44 -0.24 1.59
CA SER A 156 4.33 0.18 2.44
C SER A 156 3.50 -1.02 2.88
N LEU A 157 3.00 -0.95 4.10
CA LEU A 157 1.96 -1.86 4.56
C LEU A 157 0.61 -1.40 4.01
N ASP A 158 -0.12 -2.27 3.32
CA ASP A 158 -1.50 -2.00 2.92
C ASP A 158 -2.44 -2.31 4.09
N SER A 159 -3.03 -1.27 4.65
CA SER A 159 -3.93 -1.40 5.80
C SER A 159 -5.39 -1.70 5.42
N SER A 160 -5.70 -1.67 4.12
CA SER A 160 -7.09 -1.79 3.65
C SER A 160 -7.53 -3.23 3.39
N GLY A 161 -6.57 -4.15 3.20
CA GLY A 161 -6.86 -5.51 2.79
C GLY A 161 -7.39 -5.57 1.36
N GLU A 162 -8.69 -5.77 1.17
CA GLU A 162 -9.33 -5.59 -0.12
C GLU A 162 -9.43 -4.11 -0.49
N SER A 163 -9.53 -3.84 -1.80
CA SER A 163 -9.74 -2.46 -2.28
C SER A 163 -11.04 -1.87 -1.73
N LEU A 164 -10.95 -0.64 -1.21
CA LEU A 164 -12.04 0.03 -0.49
C LEU A 164 -13.30 0.33 -1.32
N HIS A 165 -13.26 0.16 -2.65
CA HIS A 165 -14.48 0.22 -3.46
C HIS A 165 -15.42 -0.97 -3.17
N LYS A 166 -14.90 -2.09 -2.68
CA LYS A 166 -15.69 -3.29 -2.35
C LYS A 166 -16.31 -3.20 -0.96
N ARG A 167 -17.18 -2.20 -0.76
CA ARG A 167 -17.86 -1.94 0.53
C ARG A 167 -19.11 -2.79 0.75
N GLY A 168 -19.49 -3.63 -0.22
CA GLY A 168 -20.69 -4.46 -0.11
C GLY A 168 -22.02 -3.72 -0.29
N TYR A 169 -22.02 -2.48 -0.79
CA TYR A 169 -23.25 -1.69 -1.02
C TYR A 169 -24.09 -2.23 -2.18
N ARG A 170 -23.48 -2.99 -3.07
CA ARG A 170 -24.08 -3.41 -4.31
C ARG A 170 -24.88 -4.70 -4.11
N VAL A 171 -26.19 -4.59 -4.26
CA VAL A 171 -27.14 -5.72 -4.14
C VAL A 171 -27.27 -6.48 -5.46
N ALA A 172 -27.14 -5.77 -6.60
CA ALA A 172 -27.19 -6.35 -7.95
C ALA A 172 -26.09 -5.77 -8.82
N GLN A 173 -25.55 -6.56 -9.73
CA GLN A 173 -24.51 -6.12 -10.68
C GLN A 173 -25.09 -6.07 -12.09
N THR A 174 -24.72 -5.03 -12.84
CA THR A 174 -24.90 -4.93 -14.28
C THR A 174 -23.67 -5.47 -14.99
N GLU A 175 -23.71 -5.65 -16.32
CA GLU A 175 -22.56 -6.12 -17.10
C GLU A 175 -21.32 -5.23 -16.99
N ALA A 176 -21.50 -3.90 -16.84
CA ALA A 176 -20.42 -2.92 -16.74
C ALA A 176 -20.72 -1.88 -15.63
N PRO A 177 -20.58 -2.26 -14.35
CA PRO A 177 -20.88 -1.35 -13.25
C PRO A 177 -19.80 -0.28 -13.08
N ILE A 178 -20.21 0.96 -12.79
CA ILE A 178 -19.29 2.03 -12.36
C ILE A 178 -18.61 1.59 -11.04
N ASN A 179 -17.31 1.87 -10.91
CA ASN A 179 -16.59 1.67 -9.66
C ASN A 179 -17.16 2.63 -8.58
N GLU A 180 -17.37 2.13 -7.36
CA GLU A 180 -18.01 2.86 -6.27
C GLU A 180 -17.23 4.11 -5.85
N VAL A 181 -15.89 4.06 -5.87
CA VAL A 181 -15.02 5.21 -5.57
C VAL A 181 -15.20 6.30 -6.64
N LEU A 182 -15.28 5.91 -7.91
CA LEU A 182 -15.53 6.86 -8.99
C LEU A 182 -16.94 7.47 -8.89
N ALA A 183 -17.96 6.67 -8.59
CA ALA A 183 -19.32 7.15 -8.39
C ALA A 183 -19.39 8.15 -7.22
N ALA A 184 -18.77 7.84 -6.09
CA ALA A 184 -18.68 8.75 -4.95
C ALA A 184 -18.00 10.08 -5.32
N GLY A 185 -16.89 10.00 -6.07
CA GLY A 185 -16.17 11.18 -6.52
C GLY A 185 -16.98 12.08 -7.45
N ILE A 186 -17.79 11.51 -8.36
CA ILE A 186 -18.71 12.26 -9.24
C ILE A 186 -19.75 13.00 -8.39
N ILE A 187 -20.36 12.32 -7.44
CA ILE A 187 -21.40 12.92 -6.57
C ILE A 187 -20.81 14.04 -5.71
N LEU A 188 -19.60 13.88 -5.19
CA LEU A 188 -18.96 14.90 -4.35
C LEU A 188 -18.45 16.11 -5.12
N LYS A 189 -18.27 15.99 -6.45
CA LYS A 189 -17.91 17.10 -7.33
C LYS A 189 -19.10 17.86 -7.92
N SER A 190 -20.30 17.30 -7.87
CA SER A 190 -21.55 17.93 -8.35
C SER A 190 -22.14 18.89 -7.33
#